data_823e3d36cf527559cdfb0457195061d1
#
_entry.id   823e3d36cf527559cdfb0457195061d1
#
_cell.length_a   1.000
_cell.length_b   1.000
_cell.length_c   1.000
_cell.angle_alpha   90.00
_cell.angle_beta   90.00
_cell.angle_gamma   90.00
#
_symmetry.space_group_name_H-M   'P 1'
#
loop_
_entity.id
_entity.type
_entity.pdbx_description
1 polymer ?
#
loop_
_entity_poly.entity_id
_entity_poly.type
_entity_poly.pdbx_seq_one_letter_code
_entity_poly.pdbx_strand_id
1 'polypeptide(L)'
;YTPKKSFAIVVCAHNEEAVVGELVKNLRGLDYPDDLYDIFVVADNCTDKTAEVASAAGANVHVRENKQEIGKGYAMGWMFDRVEQMDRKYDAFLIFDADNLVHPQFMLEMNDHLEKGESVIQGYLNSKNPTDSWVAGTFSIAFWMVNHMWHLAKYRLGLSTALGGTGMCIR
;
A
#
# COMPACT_ATOMS: atom_id res chain seq x y z
N TYR A 1 -5.55 20.64 3.82
CA TYR A 1 -5.12 19.41 4.51
C TYR A 1 -3.88 19.70 5.35
N THR A 2 -3.93 19.42 6.65
CA THR A 2 -2.78 19.56 7.53
C THR A 2 -2.35 18.16 7.96
N PRO A 3 -1.16 17.67 7.56
CA PRO A 3 -0.65 16.37 7.98
C PRO A 3 -0.57 16.28 9.50
N LYS A 4 -1.13 15.24 10.08
CA LYS A 4 -1.13 14.97 11.52
C LYS A 4 -0.94 13.51 11.86
N LYS A 5 -1.43 12.61 10.98
CA LYS A 5 -1.39 11.17 11.19
C LYS A 5 -0.05 10.59 10.79
N SER A 6 0.42 9.65 11.57
CA SER A 6 1.62 8.88 11.26
C SER A 6 1.26 7.55 10.61
N PHE A 7 2.05 7.13 9.62
CA PHE A 7 1.77 5.93 8.83
C PHE A 7 2.92 4.93 8.83
N ALA A 8 2.59 3.66 9.01
CA ALA A 8 3.46 2.54 8.64
C ALA A 8 3.04 2.04 7.25
N ILE A 9 3.86 2.30 6.24
CA ILE A 9 3.63 1.80 4.89
C ILE A 9 4.20 0.39 4.80
N VAL A 10 3.36 -0.60 4.49
CA VAL A 10 3.75 -2.02 4.39
C VAL A 10 3.62 -2.50 2.95
N VAL A 11 4.72 -2.96 2.40
CA VAL A 11 4.83 -3.56 1.07
C VAL A 11 5.29 -5.00 1.21
N CYS A 12 4.45 -5.97 0.81
CA CYS A 12 4.85 -7.38 0.75
C CYS A 12 5.34 -7.71 -0.66
N ALA A 13 6.58 -8.18 -0.77
CA ALA A 13 7.24 -8.48 -2.03
C ALA A 13 7.76 -9.92 -2.05
N HIS A 14 7.52 -10.63 -3.17
CA HIS A 14 8.06 -11.96 -3.42
C HIS A 14 8.66 -12.03 -4.82
N ASN A 15 9.99 -11.99 -4.93
CA ASN A 15 10.72 -11.95 -6.21
C ASN A 15 10.29 -10.77 -7.10
N GLU A 16 10.36 -9.56 -6.54
CA GLU A 16 9.92 -8.30 -7.17
C GLU A 16 11.11 -7.32 -7.38
N GLU A 17 12.34 -7.84 -7.59
CA GLU A 17 13.53 -7.00 -7.77
C GLU A 17 13.42 -5.97 -8.89
N ALA A 18 12.61 -6.28 -9.92
CA ALA A 18 12.42 -5.40 -11.08
C ALA A 18 11.58 -4.14 -10.80
N VAL A 19 10.72 -4.16 -9.79
CA VAL A 19 9.70 -3.11 -9.58
C VAL A 19 9.73 -2.47 -8.18
N VAL A 20 10.14 -3.21 -7.15
CA VAL A 20 10.07 -2.73 -5.75
C VAL A 20 10.85 -1.44 -5.53
N GLY A 21 11.99 -1.26 -6.19
CA GLY A 21 12.81 -0.05 -6.06
C GLY A 21 12.10 1.20 -6.58
N GLU A 22 11.33 1.09 -7.66
CA GLU A 22 10.56 2.20 -8.22
C GLU A 22 9.39 2.58 -7.31
N LEU A 23 8.70 1.59 -6.72
CA LEU A 23 7.67 1.88 -5.72
C LEU A 23 8.25 2.61 -4.50
N VAL A 24 9.36 2.13 -3.94
CA VAL A 24 9.97 2.78 -2.75
C VAL A 24 10.37 4.22 -3.06
N LYS A 25 10.96 4.50 -4.21
CA LYS A 25 11.27 5.88 -4.65
C LYS A 25 10.00 6.72 -4.81
N ASN A 26 8.95 6.16 -5.39
CA ASN A 26 7.66 6.85 -5.53
C ASN A 26 7.06 7.18 -4.15
N LEU A 27 7.08 6.24 -3.20
CA LEU A 27 6.60 6.45 -1.84
C LEU A 27 7.40 7.52 -1.08
N ARG A 28 8.72 7.61 -1.32
CA ARG A 28 9.57 8.67 -0.76
C ARG A 28 9.29 10.06 -1.35
N GLY A 29 8.68 10.13 -2.52
CA GLY A 29 8.33 11.38 -3.19
C GLY A 29 6.89 11.82 -2.99
N LEU A 30 6.15 11.25 -2.05
CA LEU A 30 4.78 11.67 -1.75
C LEU A 30 4.75 13.03 -1.04
N ASP A 31 3.67 13.79 -1.25
CA ASP A 31 3.43 15.10 -0.62
C ASP A 31 3.03 14.94 0.85
N TYR A 32 3.93 14.37 1.66
CA TYR A 32 3.69 14.15 3.09
C TYR A 32 4.99 14.30 3.89
N PRO A 33 4.97 14.82 5.14
CA PRO A 33 6.18 15.00 5.93
C PRO A 33 6.92 13.68 6.19
N ASP A 34 8.21 13.63 5.91
CA ASP A 34 9.05 12.43 6.02
C ASP A 34 9.12 11.86 7.44
N ASP A 35 8.95 12.72 8.45
CA ASP A 35 8.95 12.33 9.86
C ASP A 35 7.62 11.69 10.32
N LEU A 36 6.57 11.73 9.49
CA LEU A 36 5.28 11.16 9.80
C LEU A 36 5.04 9.78 9.16
N TYR A 37 6.00 9.20 8.44
CA TYR A 37 5.84 7.84 7.94
C TYR A 37 7.14 7.07 7.84
N ASP A 38 7.02 5.75 7.82
CA ASP A 38 8.10 4.82 7.49
C ASP A 38 7.63 3.81 6.45
N ILE A 39 8.58 3.38 5.59
CA ILE A 39 8.32 2.40 4.55
C ILE A 39 8.96 1.07 4.97
N PHE A 40 8.14 0.05 5.18
CA PHE A 40 8.53 -1.31 5.50
C PHE A 40 8.31 -2.21 4.29
N VAL A 41 9.36 -2.86 3.82
CA VAL A 41 9.26 -3.87 2.77
C VAL A 41 9.52 -5.24 3.38
N VAL A 42 8.56 -6.14 3.24
CA VAL A 42 8.72 -7.55 3.61
C VAL A 42 9.15 -8.31 2.37
N ALA A 43 10.42 -8.72 2.32
CA ALA A 43 10.94 -9.64 1.32
C ALA A 43 10.59 -11.07 1.76
N ASP A 44 9.42 -11.57 1.29
CA ASP A 44 8.85 -12.84 1.74
C ASP A 44 9.29 -14.00 0.85
N ASN A 45 10.10 -14.91 1.39
CA ASN A 45 10.60 -16.08 0.69
C ASN A 45 11.27 -15.75 -0.68
N CYS A 46 11.95 -14.61 -0.77
CA CYS A 46 12.61 -14.18 -2.00
C CYS A 46 13.86 -15.00 -2.30
N THR A 47 14.11 -15.24 -3.59
CA THR A 47 15.31 -15.90 -4.12
C THR A 47 16.15 -14.99 -5.01
N ASP A 48 15.65 -13.77 -5.28
CA ASP A 48 16.26 -12.71 -6.06
C ASP A 48 16.80 -11.57 -5.17
N LYS A 49 17.11 -10.42 -5.78
CA LYS A 49 17.65 -9.24 -5.09
C LYS A 49 16.59 -8.26 -4.57
N THR A 50 15.34 -8.69 -4.39
CA THR A 50 14.24 -7.84 -3.90
C THR A 50 14.63 -7.07 -2.63
N ALA A 51 15.20 -7.76 -1.63
CA ALA A 51 15.59 -7.13 -0.36
C ALA A 51 16.68 -6.06 -0.55
N GLU A 52 17.70 -6.36 -1.35
CA GLU A 52 18.81 -5.44 -1.65
C GLU A 52 18.33 -4.19 -2.37
N VAL A 53 17.49 -4.38 -3.39
CA VAL A 53 16.94 -3.29 -4.21
C VAL A 53 16.04 -2.38 -3.38
N ALA A 54 15.16 -2.94 -2.54
CA ALA A 54 14.30 -2.16 -1.66
C ALA A 54 15.10 -1.36 -0.62
N SER A 55 16.12 -1.97 -0.02
CA SER A 55 17.02 -1.31 0.94
C SER A 55 17.80 -0.17 0.29
N ALA A 56 18.36 -0.39 -0.89
CA ALA A 56 19.08 0.64 -1.66
C ALA A 56 18.17 1.83 -2.05
N ALA A 57 16.87 1.59 -2.22
CA ALA A 57 15.89 2.64 -2.47
C ALA A 57 15.44 3.41 -1.21
N GLY A 58 15.85 2.97 0.00
CA GLY A 58 15.63 3.65 1.27
C GLY A 58 14.45 3.11 2.11
N ALA A 59 14.03 1.87 1.89
CA ALA A 59 13.04 1.20 2.73
C ALA A 59 13.68 0.50 3.94
N ASN A 60 12.90 0.36 5.02
CA ASN A 60 13.20 -0.55 6.13
C ASN A 60 12.84 -1.98 5.70
N VAL A 61 13.83 -2.77 5.34
CA VAL A 61 13.61 -4.11 4.77
C VAL A 61 13.64 -5.18 5.85
N HIS A 62 12.64 -6.05 5.83
CA HIS A 62 12.53 -7.23 6.68
C HIS A 62 12.45 -8.47 5.81
N VAL A 63 13.45 -9.36 5.92
CA VAL A 63 13.45 -10.65 5.23
C VAL A 63 12.66 -11.64 6.06
N ARG A 64 11.71 -12.33 5.42
CA ARG A 64 10.91 -13.40 6.03
C ARG A 64 11.09 -14.69 5.23
N GLU A 65 11.52 -15.73 5.91
CA GLU A 65 11.60 -17.08 5.35
C GLU A 65 10.67 -18.01 6.14
N ASN A 66 9.55 -18.35 5.55
CA ASN A 66 8.59 -19.29 6.14
C ASN A 66 7.89 -20.08 5.02
N LYS A 67 8.25 -21.37 4.91
CA LYS A 67 7.70 -22.25 3.88
C LYS A 67 6.35 -22.87 4.25
N GLN A 68 5.88 -22.69 5.47
CA GLN A 68 4.62 -23.24 5.95
C GLN A 68 3.48 -22.21 5.80
N GLU A 69 3.78 -20.95 6.01
CA GLU A 69 2.82 -19.83 5.92
C GLU A 69 3.21 -18.95 4.73
N ILE A 70 2.83 -19.38 3.54
CA ILE A 70 3.14 -18.70 2.28
C ILE A 70 1.99 -17.76 1.90
N GLY A 71 2.34 -16.56 1.44
CA GLY A 71 1.40 -15.60 0.86
C GLY A 71 1.32 -14.27 1.59
N LYS A 72 0.82 -13.28 0.85
CA LYS A 72 0.76 -11.86 1.27
C LYS A 72 0.11 -11.65 2.64
N GLY A 73 -0.98 -12.38 2.94
CA GLY A 73 -1.69 -12.23 4.21
C GLY A 73 -0.83 -12.59 5.41
N TYR A 74 -0.06 -13.67 5.32
CA TYR A 74 0.87 -14.08 6.38
C TYR A 74 2.05 -13.12 6.53
N ALA A 75 2.63 -12.68 5.40
CA ALA A 75 3.72 -11.72 5.40
C ALA A 75 3.28 -10.37 6.01
N MET A 76 2.08 -9.93 5.68
CA MET A 76 1.47 -8.70 6.19
C MET A 76 1.19 -8.79 7.70
N GLY A 77 0.53 -9.85 8.17
CA GLY A 77 0.28 -10.09 9.59
C GLY A 77 1.57 -10.13 10.40
N TRP A 78 2.58 -10.86 9.91
CA TRP A 78 3.90 -10.92 10.52
C TRP A 78 4.59 -9.54 10.63
N MET A 79 4.37 -8.65 9.65
CA MET A 79 4.93 -7.29 9.71
C MET A 79 4.15 -6.40 10.67
N PHE A 80 2.83 -6.51 10.71
CA PHE A 80 2.00 -5.77 11.67
C PHE A 80 2.42 -6.05 13.11
N ASP A 81 2.56 -7.33 13.48
CA ASP A 81 3.03 -7.73 14.81
C ASP A 81 4.39 -7.10 15.16
N ARG A 82 5.30 -6.98 14.19
CA ARG A 82 6.61 -6.36 14.39
C ARG A 82 6.51 -4.84 14.56
N VAL A 83 5.72 -4.18 13.74
CA VAL A 83 5.52 -2.71 13.84
C VAL A 83 4.87 -2.36 15.17
N GLU A 84 3.91 -3.15 15.64
CA GLU A 84 3.27 -2.94 16.93
C GLU A 84 4.24 -3.08 18.11
N GLN A 85 5.30 -3.87 17.97
CA GLN A 85 6.35 -4.05 18.99
C GLN A 85 7.44 -2.98 18.96
N MET A 86 7.48 -2.12 17.92
CA MET A 86 8.44 -1.03 17.83
C MET A 86 8.12 0.08 18.83
N ASP A 87 9.14 0.84 19.22
CA ASP A 87 8.98 2.01 20.10
C ASP A 87 8.13 3.09 19.42
N ARG A 88 8.34 3.32 18.12
CA ARG A 88 7.56 4.23 17.31
C ARG A 88 6.18 3.64 17.03
N LYS A 89 5.14 4.40 17.36
CA LYS A 89 3.74 4.05 17.09
C LYS A 89 3.23 4.83 15.88
N TYR A 90 2.33 4.20 15.15
CA TYR A 90 1.68 4.79 13.97
C TYR A 90 0.18 4.85 14.17
N ASP A 91 -0.45 5.86 13.56
CA ASP A 91 -1.92 6.01 13.61
C ASP A 91 -2.62 5.03 12.69
N ALA A 92 -1.96 4.61 11.59
CA ALA A 92 -2.54 3.66 10.63
C ALA A 92 -1.47 2.97 9.78
N PHE A 93 -1.86 1.83 9.20
CA PHE A 93 -1.10 1.11 8.19
C PHE A 93 -1.58 1.49 6.79
N LEU A 94 -0.64 1.70 5.87
CA LEU A 94 -0.90 1.79 4.43
C LEU A 94 -0.32 0.56 3.75
N ILE A 95 -1.10 -0.09 2.87
CA ILE A 95 -0.74 -1.37 2.27
C ILE A 95 -0.69 -1.22 0.76
N PHE A 96 0.45 -1.58 0.16
CA PHE A 96 0.65 -1.56 -1.29
C PHE A 96 1.25 -2.87 -1.81
N ASP A 97 0.96 -3.19 -3.07
CA ASP A 97 1.69 -4.20 -3.83
C ASP A 97 2.98 -3.60 -4.39
N ALA A 98 4.01 -4.43 -4.59
CA ALA A 98 5.35 -3.99 -4.98
C ALA A 98 5.42 -3.31 -6.36
N ASP A 99 4.42 -3.52 -7.22
CA ASP A 99 4.30 -2.97 -8.56
C ASP A 99 3.44 -1.71 -8.66
N ASN A 100 2.95 -1.18 -7.56
CA ASN A 100 2.06 -0.02 -7.56
C ASN A 100 2.80 1.29 -7.89
N LEU A 101 2.03 2.29 -8.33
CA LEU A 101 2.39 3.71 -8.34
C LEU A 101 1.35 4.47 -7.52
N VAL A 102 1.82 5.24 -6.56
CA VAL A 102 0.97 5.97 -5.62
C VAL A 102 0.93 7.44 -6.00
N HIS A 103 -0.28 8.01 -6.03
CA HIS A 103 -0.47 9.43 -6.32
C HIS A 103 0.17 10.30 -5.23
N PRO A 104 0.86 11.41 -5.55
CA PRO A 104 1.56 12.23 -4.55
C PRO A 104 0.72 12.65 -3.35
N GLN A 105 -0.56 12.92 -3.53
CA GLN A 105 -1.48 13.37 -2.47
C GLN A 105 -2.19 12.22 -1.74
N PHE A 106 -1.84 10.96 -2.00
CA PHE A 106 -2.55 9.82 -1.42
C PHE A 106 -2.59 9.87 0.12
N MET A 107 -1.45 10.15 0.76
CA MET A 107 -1.39 10.20 2.23
C MET A 107 -2.15 11.39 2.82
N LEU A 108 -2.23 12.51 2.11
CA LEU A 108 -3.06 13.65 2.53
C LEU A 108 -4.55 13.27 2.59
N GLU A 109 -5.04 12.54 1.57
CA GLU A 109 -6.42 12.06 1.55
C GLU A 109 -6.68 11.04 2.68
N MET A 110 -5.75 10.10 2.92
CA MET A 110 -5.86 9.14 4.02
C MET A 110 -5.87 9.84 5.38
N ASN A 111 -5.00 10.84 5.58
CA ASN A 111 -4.99 11.66 6.78
C ASN A 111 -6.34 12.31 7.06
N ASP A 112 -6.97 12.88 6.04
CA ASP A 112 -8.26 13.55 6.16
C ASP A 112 -9.41 12.61 6.53
N HIS A 113 -9.42 11.43 5.92
CA HIS A 113 -10.39 10.40 6.23
C HIS A 113 -10.23 9.88 7.66
N LEU A 114 -8.98 9.67 8.12
CA LEU A 114 -8.70 9.30 9.51
C LEU A 114 -9.11 10.40 10.50
N GLU A 115 -8.91 11.68 10.17
CA GLU A 115 -9.36 12.83 10.98
C GLU A 115 -10.89 12.92 11.08
N LYS A 116 -11.62 12.46 10.05
CA LYS A 116 -13.09 12.30 10.09
C LYS A 116 -13.56 11.10 10.89
N GLY A 117 -12.64 10.26 11.39
CA GLY A 117 -12.94 9.10 12.23
C GLY A 117 -13.11 7.79 11.47
N GLU A 118 -12.82 7.76 10.17
CA GLU A 118 -12.82 6.53 9.39
C GLU A 118 -11.64 5.64 9.81
N SER A 119 -11.83 4.33 9.88
CA SER A 119 -10.81 3.40 10.38
C SER A 119 -10.31 2.43 9.31
N VAL A 120 -11.09 2.24 8.24
CA VAL A 120 -10.75 1.36 7.11
C VAL A 120 -11.11 2.09 5.83
N ILE A 121 -10.11 2.39 5.00
CA ILE A 121 -10.28 3.21 3.81
C ILE A 121 -9.67 2.48 2.62
N GLN A 122 -10.43 2.39 1.51
CA GLN A 122 -9.94 1.90 0.24
C GLN A 122 -9.67 3.08 -0.68
N GLY A 123 -8.40 3.24 -1.07
CA GLY A 123 -8.03 4.22 -2.10
C GLY A 123 -8.56 3.86 -3.48
N TYR A 124 -8.65 4.85 -4.35
CA TYR A 124 -9.03 4.66 -5.75
C TYR A 124 -7.94 3.87 -6.48
N LEU A 125 -8.30 2.72 -7.05
CA LEU A 125 -7.42 1.91 -7.85
C LEU A 125 -7.59 2.24 -9.34
N ASN A 126 -6.47 2.49 -10.03
CA ASN A 126 -6.47 2.75 -11.46
C ASN A 126 -5.44 1.87 -12.16
N SER A 127 -5.62 1.64 -13.45
CA SER A 127 -4.64 0.94 -14.27
C SER A 127 -3.48 1.87 -14.59
N LYS A 128 -2.26 1.34 -14.50
CA LYS A 128 -1.01 2.03 -14.79
C LYS A 128 -0.82 2.30 -16.29
N ASN A 129 -1.33 1.40 -17.13
CA ASN A 129 -1.07 1.34 -18.57
C ASN A 129 -2.32 0.97 -19.38
N PRO A 130 -3.37 1.80 -19.36
CA PRO A 130 -4.68 1.47 -19.95
C PRO A 130 -4.66 1.31 -21.49
N THR A 131 -3.62 1.82 -22.16
CA THR A 131 -3.50 1.84 -23.63
C THR A 131 -2.54 0.79 -24.20
N ASP A 132 -1.84 0.01 -23.36
CA ASP A 132 -0.81 -0.94 -23.82
C ASP A 132 -1.41 -2.14 -24.58
N SER A 133 -2.64 -2.53 -24.25
CA SER A 133 -3.34 -3.60 -24.93
C SER A 133 -4.86 -3.50 -24.71
N TRP A 134 -5.64 -4.20 -25.54
CA TRP A 134 -7.09 -4.30 -25.33
C TRP A 134 -7.44 -4.92 -23.97
N VAL A 135 -6.61 -5.85 -23.47
CA VAL A 135 -6.78 -6.46 -22.15
C VAL A 135 -6.57 -5.41 -21.06
N ALA A 136 -5.49 -4.62 -21.11
CA ALA A 136 -5.23 -3.54 -20.17
C ALA A 136 -6.36 -2.49 -20.17
N GLY A 137 -6.88 -2.14 -21.37
CA GLY A 137 -8.03 -1.26 -21.51
C GLY A 137 -9.29 -1.81 -20.85
N THR A 138 -9.58 -3.10 -21.03
CA THR A 138 -10.75 -3.76 -20.41
C THR A 138 -10.64 -3.75 -18.87
N PHE A 139 -9.47 -4.06 -18.31
CA PHE A 139 -9.22 -3.97 -16.87
C PHE A 139 -9.38 -2.55 -16.35
N SER A 140 -8.92 -1.54 -17.08
CA SER A 140 -9.08 -0.13 -16.71
C SER A 140 -10.54 0.27 -16.61
N ILE A 141 -11.36 -0.14 -17.59
CA ILE A 141 -12.82 0.09 -17.56
C ILE A 141 -13.44 -0.61 -16.35
N ALA A 142 -13.06 -1.86 -16.06
CA ALA A 142 -13.56 -2.58 -14.91
C ALA A 142 -13.21 -1.87 -13.59
N PHE A 143 -11.97 -1.38 -13.43
CA PHE A 143 -11.58 -0.58 -12.25
C PHE A 143 -12.40 0.70 -12.13
N TRP A 144 -12.62 1.44 -13.22
CA TRP A 144 -13.45 2.66 -13.18
C TRP A 144 -14.89 2.37 -12.77
N MET A 145 -15.48 1.30 -13.31
CA MET A 145 -16.82 0.86 -12.93
C MET A 145 -16.91 0.47 -11.46
N VAL A 146 -15.97 -0.36 -10.98
CA VAL A 146 -15.94 -0.80 -9.58
C VAL A 146 -15.75 0.39 -8.64
N ASN A 147 -14.81 1.28 -8.91
CA ASN A 147 -14.57 2.46 -8.07
C ASN A 147 -15.78 3.38 -8.00
N HIS A 148 -16.38 3.75 -9.15
CA HIS A 148 -17.44 4.75 -9.19
C HIS A 148 -18.83 4.17 -8.93
N MET A 149 -19.17 3.05 -9.58
CA MET A 149 -20.52 2.50 -9.51
C MET A 149 -20.73 1.57 -8.32
N TRP A 150 -19.64 1.01 -7.75
CA TRP A 150 -19.75 0.07 -6.65
C TRP A 150 -19.22 0.65 -5.33
N HIS A 151 -17.94 1.00 -5.26
CA HIS A 151 -17.34 1.48 -4.01
C HIS A 151 -17.87 2.84 -3.59
N LEU A 152 -17.78 3.85 -4.46
CA LEU A 152 -18.22 5.20 -4.17
C LEU A 152 -19.73 5.29 -3.94
N ALA A 153 -20.53 4.56 -4.72
CA ALA A 153 -21.98 4.53 -4.55
C ALA A 153 -22.37 3.93 -3.20
N LYS A 154 -21.77 2.81 -2.80
CA LYS A 154 -22.00 2.21 -1.47
C LYS A 154 -21.59 3.15 -0.35
N TYR A 155 -20.41 3.75 -0.44
CA TYR A 155 -19.93 4.70 0.55
C TYR A 155 -20.92 5.87 0.75
N ARG A 156 -21.41 6.47 -0.34
CA ARG A 156 -22.40 7.56 -0.30
C ARG A 156 -23.74 7.15 0.30
N LEU A 157 -24.08 5.89 0.24
CA LEU A 157 -25.27 5.30 0.86
C LEU A 157 -25.05 4.85 2.30
N GLY A 158 -23.86 5.08 2.89
CA GLY A 158 -23.51 4.61 4.23
C GLY A 158 -23.33 3.09 4.35
N LEU A 159 -23.08 2.41 3.23
CA LEU A 159 -22.87 0.96 3.19
C LEU A 159 -21.38 0.63 3.16
N SER A 160 -21.02 -0.53 3.70
CA SER A 160 -19.65 -1.04 3.64
C SER A 160 -19.25 -1.41 2.21
N THR A 161 -17.98 -1.19 1.89
CA THR A 161 -17.37 -1.57 0.61
C THR A 161 -16.34 -2.67 0.80
N ALA A 162 -15.82 -3.22 -0.30
CA ALA A 162 -14.78 -4.25 -0.27
C ALA A 162 -13.38 -3.60 -0.26
N LEU A 163 -12.40 -4.33 0.29
CA LEU A 163 -10.97 -3.99 0.19
C LEU A 163 -10.36 -4.69 -1.02
N GLY A 164 -9.57 -3.97 -1.80
CA GLY A 164 -8.96 -4.45 -3.04
C GLY A 164 -7.60 -5.12 -2.86
N GLY A 165 -7.12 -5.28 -1.62
CA GLY A 165 -5.82 -5.89 -1.35
C GLY A 165 -4.62 -4.95 -1.46
N THR A 166 -4.76 -3.81 -2.11
CA THR A 166 -3.74 -2.76 -2.25
C THR A 166 -4.36 -1.37 -2.18
N GLY A 167 -3.54 -0.33 -1.91
CA GLY A 167 -4.05 1.03 -1.74
C GLY A 167 -5.02 1.15 -0.57
N MET A 168 -4.81 0.40 0.51
CA MET A 168 -5.66 0.37 1.69
C MET A 168 -5.03 1.13 2.85
N CYS A 169 -5.87 1.80 3.64
CA CYS A 169 -5.49 2.37 4.93
C CYS A 169 -6.32 1.70 6.04
N ILE A 170 -5.64 1.21 7.06
CA ILE A 170 -6.25 0.50 8.21
C ILE A 170 -5.67 1.08 9.50
N ARG A 171 -6.57 1.45 10.40
CA ARG A 171 -6.24 1.96 11.74
C ARG A 171 -6.21 0.86 12.77
#